data_a8ba664262eb0a3e8a5fefc46047d59b
#
_entry.id   a8ba664262eb0a3e8a5fefc46047d59b
#
_cell.length_a   1.000
_cell.length_b   1.000
_cell.length_c   1.000
_cell.angle_alpha   90.00
_cell.angle_beta   90.00
_cell.angle_gamma   90.00
#
_symmetry.space_group_name_H-M   'P 1'
#
loop_
_entity.id
_entity.type
_entity.pdbx_description
1 polymer ?
#
loop_
_entity_poly.entity_id
_entity_poly.type
_entity_poly.pdbx_seq_one_letter_code
_entity_poly.pdbx_strand_id
1 'polypeptide(L)'
;MIKHPFNRKWYNKYDQSAKETLRDHLVKIGHEVNDIEEDYNVDVVSTKNGYTYYSEAEVXTAWKDEWPTSFTEIRVPERKKRLIEMYKKDKGVLNFYVFSKDLSKAWRIKDTQMTPDRXKEAKGRNIRAGEKFFHIPYTEAELVEIK
;
A
#
# COMPACT_ATOMS: atom_id res chain seq x y z
N MET A 1 13.04 -14.32 -13.82
CA MET A 1 13.35 -15.18 -12.68
C MET A 1 13.56 -14.38 -11.42
N ILE A 2 13.11 -14.91 -10.31
CA ILE A 2 13.24 -14.22 -9.04
C ILE A 2 14.66 -14.36 -8.52
N LYS A 3 15.26 -13.24 -8.13
CA LYS A 3 16.64 -13.24 -7.66
C LYS A 3 16.81 -13.91 -6.32
N HIS A 4 15.79 -13.89 -5.50
CA HIS A 4 15.84 -14.54 -4.21
C HIS A 4 14.55 -15.31 -4.03
N PRO A 5 14.59 -16.35 -3.23
CA PRO A 5 13.41 -17.19 -3.06
C PRO A 5 12.28 -16.40 -2.42
N PHE A 6 11.09 -16.66 -2.90
CA PHE A 6 9.92 -16.11 -2.28
C PHE A 6 9.62 -16.90 -1.01
N ASN A 7 9.47 -16.21 0.10
CA ASN A 7 9.12 -16.85 1.36
C ASN A 7 7.63 -16.64 1.60
N ARG A 8 6.83 -17.63 1.22
CA ARG A 8 5.39 -17.51 1.31
C ARG A 8 4.93 -17.37 2.76
N LYS A 9 5.54 -18.11 3.66
CA LYS A 9 5.16 -18.07 5.06
C LYS A 9 5.39 -16.68 5.65
N TRP A 10 6.55 -16.12 5.37
CA TRP A 10 6.89 -14.80 5.85
C TRP A 10 6.00 -13.73 5.22
N TYR A 11 5.78 -13.84 3.92
CA TYR A 11 4.94 -12.90 3.19
C TYR A 11 3.51 -12.90 3.77
N ASN A 12 2.96 -14.09 4.00
CA ASN A 12 1.59 -14.17 4.50
C ASN A 12 1.46 -13.58 5.89
N LYS A 13 2.50 -13.71 6.71
CA LYS A 13 2.46 -13.15 8.04
C LYS A 13 2.27 -11.63 8.00
N TYR A 14 3.10 -10.94 7.24
CA TYR A 14 3.02 -9.49 7.17
C TYR A 14 1.79 -9.04 6.39
N ASP A 15 1.51 -9.71 5.30
CA ASP A 15 0.41 -9.32 4.43
C ASP A 15 -0.92 -9.41 5.17
N GLN A 16 -1.15 -10.51 5.86
CA GLN A 16 -2.42 -10.70 6.54
C GLN A 16 -2.60 -9.73 7.70
N SER A 17 -1.53 -9.51 8.46
CA SER A 17 -1.61 -8.59 9.59
C SER A 17 -1.87 -7.16 9.14
N ALA A 18 -1.20 -6.73 8.07
CA ALA A 18 -1.41 -5.38 7.56
C ALA A 18 -2.83 -5.21 7.04
N LYS A 19 -3.34 -6.23 6.36
CA LYS A 19 -4.69 -6.18 5.84
C LYS A 19 -5.72 -6.04 6.95
N GLU A 20 -5.54 -6.83 8.01
CA GLU A 20 -6.46 -6.76 9.14
C GLU A 20 -6.36 -5.43 9.86
N THR A 21 -5.14 -4.92 10.01
CA THR A 21 -4.95 -3.63 10.65
C THR A 21 -5.60 -2.52 9.83
N LEU A 22 -5.46 -2.58 8.52
CA LEU A 22 -6.09 -1.59 7.65
C LEU A 22 -7.61 -1.66 7.77
N ARG A 23 -8.15 -2.87 7.75
CA ARG A 23 -9.59 -3.05 7.88
C ARG A 23 -10.10 -2.43 9.18
N ASP A 24 -9.42 -2.72 10.27
CA ASP A 24 -9.84 -2.20 11.57
C ASP A 24 -9.76 -0.69 11.61
N HIS A 25 -8.72 -0.14 11.01
CA HIS A 25 -8.56 1.30 10.97
C HIS A 25 -9.70 1.97 10.20
N LEU A 26 -10.05 1.40 9.05
CA LEU A 26 -11.12 1.98 8.24
C LEU A 26 -12.45 1.95 8.99
N VAL A 27 -12.73 0.85 9.68
CA VAL A 27 -13.93 0.78 10.49
C VAL A 27 -13.91 1.87 11.57
N LYS A 28 -12.76 2.04 12.20
CA LYS A 28 -12.61 3.01 13.27
C LYS A 28 -12.89 4.42 12.79
N ILE A 29 -12.53 4.74 11.55
CA ILE A 29 -12.76 6.08 11.03
C ILE A 29 -14.06 6.20 10.23
N GLY A 30 -14.96 5.25 10.39
CA GLY A 30 -16.32 5.37 9.92
C GLY A 30 -16.69 4.67 8.64
N HIS A 31 -15.81 3.84 8.09
CA HIS A 31 -16.13 3.08 6.89
C HIS A 31 -16.95 1.85 7.21
N GLU A 32 -17.81 1.47 6.28
CA GLU A 32 -18.40 0.14 6.27
C GLU A 32 -17.55 -0.73 5.37
N VAL A 33 -17.04 -1.83 5.91
CA VAL A 33 -16.14 -2.69 5.16
C VAL A 33 -16.92 -3.81 4.49
N ASN A 34 -16.65 -4.01 3.21
CA ASN A 34 -17.26 -5.07 2.43
C ASN A 34 -16.42 -6.34 2.61
N ASP A 35 -17.02 -7.38 3.13
CA ASP A 35 -16.30 -8.62 3.40
C ASP A 35 -16.26 -9.57 2.21
N ILE A 36 -16.85 -9.20 1.09
CA ILE A 36 -16.80 -10.05 -0.10
C ILE A 36 -15.50 -9.77 -0.81
N GLU A 37 -14.51 -10.60 -0.54
CA GLU A 37 -13.15 -10.35 -1.03
C GLU A 37 -12.85 -10.95 -2.38
N GLU A 38 -13.45 -12.08 -2.67
CA GLU A 38 -13.07 -12.83 -3.86
C GLU A 38 -13.39 -12.11 -5.16
N ASP A 39 -14.25 -11.12 -5.10
CA ASP A 39 -14.62 -10.39 -6.30
C ASP A 39 -13.72 -9.19 -6.56
N TYR A 40 -12.78 -8.93 -5.68
CA TYR A 40 -11.93 -7.74 -5.78
C TYR A 40 -10.48 -8.12 -5.73
N ASN A 41 -9.67 -7.29 -6.34
CA ASN A 41 -8.23 -7.52 -6.41
C ASN A 41 -7.45 -6.60 -5.48
N VAL A 42 -8.14 -5.98 -4.53
CA VAL A 42 -7.49 -5.16 -3.52
C VAL A 42 -7.73 -5.76 -2.16
N ASP A 43 -6.95 -5.31 -1.19
CA ASP A 43 -7.01 -5.89 0.13
C ASP A 43 -8.29 -5.59 0.88
N VAL A 44 -8.80 -4.36 0.79
CA VAL A 44 -10.01 -3.98 1.51
C VAL A 44 -10.88 -3.11 0.62
N VAL A 45 -12.18 -3.38 0.62
CA VAL A 45 -13.15 -2.53 -0.05
C VAL A 45 -14.10 -2.00 1.01
N SER A 46 -14.32 -0.71 1.01
CA SER A 46 -15.19 -0.09 2.01
C SER A 46 -15.98 1.05 1.40
N THR A 47 -17.00 1.51 2.12
CA THR A 47 -17.78 2.66 1.68
C THR A 47 -17.90 3.66 2.80
N LYS A 48 -17.95 4.92 2.42
CA LYS A 48 -18.18 6.02 3.35
C LYS A 48 -18.66 7.22 2.57
N ASN A 49 -19.75 7.82 3.05
CA ASN A 49 -20.28 9.05 2.45
C ASN A 49 -20.53 8.93 0.95
N GLY A 50 -20.98 7.77 0.51
CA GLY A 50 -21.33 7.58 -0.90
C GLY A 50 -20.17 7.24 -1.81
N TYR A 51 -18.96 7.16 -1.29
CA TYR A 51 -17.79 6.77 -2.07
C TYR A 51 -17.41 5.35 -1.74
N THR A 52 -16.87 4.66 -2.75
CA THR A 52 -16.29 3.34 -2.55
C THR A 52 -14.78 3.46 -2.51
N TYR A 53 -14.19 2.94 -1.44
CA TYR A 53 -12.75 3.01 -1.23
C TYR A 53 -12.13 1.65 -1.48
N TYR A 54 -11.15 1.64 -2.34
CA TYR A 54 -10.35 0.45 -2.63
C TYR A 54 -8.99 0.69 -2.00
N SER A 55 -8.62 -0.14 -1.05
CA SER A 55 -7.43 0.10 -0.25
C SER A 55 -6.49 -1.09 -0.30
N GLU A 56 -5.22 -0.78 -0.52
CA GLU A 56 -4.19 -1.79 -0.65
C GLU A 56 -3.16 -1.58 0.46
N ALA A 57 -2.70 -2.67 1.08
CA ALA A 57 -1.77 -2.59 2.19
C ALA A 57 -0.42 -3.17 1.79
N GLU A 58 0.66 -2.48 2.19
CA GLU A 58 2.03 -2.92 2.03
C GLU A 58 2.75 -2.67 3.33
N VAL A 59 3.87 -3.42 3.55
CA VAL A 59 4.68 -3.22 4.75
C VAL A 59 6.13 -2.96 4.38
N UNK A 60 6.86 -1.86 4.84
CA UNK A 60 7.80 -1.64 4.67
C UNK A 60 8.42 -2.05 5.54
N THR A 61 9.18 -3.16 5.63
CA THR A 61 9.86 -3.75 6.76
C THR A 61 11.10 -2.99 7.21
N ALA A 62 11.67 -2.18 6.34
CA ALA A 62 12.79 -1.32 6.72
C ALA A 62 12.35 -0.18 7.62
N TRP A 63 11.07 0.09 7.67
CA TRP A 63 10.49 1.12 8.52
C TRP A 63 9.93 0.43 9.75
N LYS A 64 10.74 0.37 10.81
CA LYS A 64 10.33 -0.39 11.97
C LYS A 64 9.24 0.30 12.79
N ASP A 65 9.50 1.53 13.20
CA ASP A 65 8.50 2.31 13.94
C ASP A 65 8.60 3.79 13.61
N GLU A 66 9.80 4.36 13.62
CA GLU A 66 10.00 5.75 13.22
C GLU A 66 10.50 5.80 11.79
N TRP A 67 10.00 6.76 11.02
CA TRP A 67 10.42 6.92 9.65
C TRP A 67 11.90 7.28 9.62
N PRO A 68 12.73 6.50 8.94
CA PRO A 68 14.17 6.79 8.92
C PRO A 68 14.45 8.15 8.29
N THR A 69 15.36 8.90 8.91
CA THR A 69 15.64 10.24 8.42
C THR A 69 16.29 10.24 7.05
N SER A 70 16.94 9.14 6.68
CA SER A 70 17.58 9.06 5.38
C SER A 70 16.61 8.67 4.26
N PHE A 71 15.38 8.28 4.59
CA PHE A 71 14.41 7.88 3.58
C PHE A 71 13.64 9.11 3.10
N THR A 72 13.83 9.46 1.85
CA THR A 72 13.17 10.62 1.28
C THR A 72 11.96 10.25 0.43
N GLU A 73 11.83 8.99 0.08
CA GLU A 73 10.78 8.54 -0.82
C GLU A 73 10.15 7.26 -0.33
N ILE A 74 8.87 7.11 -0.65
CA ILE A 74 8.15 5.87 -0.43
C ILE A 74 8.07 5.17 -1.77
N ARG A 75 8.31 3.87 -1.79
CA ARG A 75 8.30 3.10 -3.02
C ARG A 75 7.10 2.17 -3.06
N VAL A 76 6.36 2.22 -4.18
CA VAL A 76 5.23 1.34 -4.41
C VAL A 76 5.52 0.57 -5.70
N PRO A 77 5.46 -0.77 -5.68
CA PRO A 77 5.80 -1.53 -6.89
C PRO A 77 4.97 -1.12 -8.10
N GLU A 78 5.63 -0.99 -9.23
CA GLU A 78 4.94 -0.58 -10.45
C GLU A 78 3.84 -1.56 -10.85
N ARG A 79 3.96 -2.83 -10.48
CA ARG A 79 2.94 -3.81 -10.82
C ARG A 79 1.58 -3.46 -10.23
N LYS A 80 1.56 -2.57 -9.24
CA LYS A 80 0.29 -2.13 -8.66
C LYS A 80 -0.49 -1.20 -9.58
N LYS A 81 0.12 -0.72 -10.66
CA LYS A 81 -0.58 0.20 -11.56
C LYS A 81 -1.81 -0.43 -12.20
N ARG A 82 -1.87 -1.76 -12.26
CA ARG A 82 -3.05 -2.42 -12.81
C ARG A 82 -4.29 -2.08 -12.00
N LEU A 83 -4.12 -1.80 -10.72
CA LEU A 83 -5.25 -1.44 -9.88
C LEU A 83 -5.77 -0.05 -10.23
N ILE A 84 -4.87 0.84 -10.63
CA ILE A 84 -5.27 2.19 -11.02
C ILE A 84 -6.21 2.12 -12.22
N GLU A 85 -5.87 1.29 -13.21
CA GLU A 85 -6.73 1.13 -14.36
C GLU A 85 -8.05 0.46 -14.00
N MET A 86 -7.96 -0.54 -13.12
CA MET A 86 -9.12 -1.34 -12.77
C MET A 86 -10.16 -0.55 -11.97
N TYR A 87 -9.72 0.32 -11.09
CA TYR A 87 -10.63 1.02 -10.18
C TYR A 87 -10.78 2.50 -10.49
N LYS A 88 -10.50 2.87 -11.72
CA LYS A 88 -10.65 4.25 -12.16
C LYS A 88 -12.11 4.51 -12.53
N LYS A 89 -12.92 4.70 -11.51
CA LYS A 89 -14.35 4.84 -11.69
C LYS A 89 -14.90 6.04 -10.95
N ASP A 90 -16.08 6.44 -11.35
CA ASP A 90 -16.78 7.53 -10.70
C ASP A 90 -17.05 7.17 -9.23
N LYS A 91 -16.75 8.10 -8.35
CA LYS A 91 -16.92 7.91 -6.90
C LYS A 91 -16.10 6.77 -6.33
N GLY A 92 -15.10 6.30 -7.05
CA GLY A 92 -14.16 5.32 -6.54
C GLY A 92 -12.90 6.00 -6.08
N VAL A 93 -12.35 5.55 -4.97
CA VAL A 93 -11.10 6.08 -4.42
C VAL A 93 -10.15 4.92 -4.22
N LEU A 94 -8.97 5.01 -4.79
CA LEU A 94 -7.95 3.97 -4.64
C LEU A 94 -6.80 4.53 -3.83
N ASN A 95 -6.55 3.95 -2.68
CA ASN A 95 -5.48 4.35 -1.79
C ASN A 95 -4.53 3.21 -1.52
N PHE A 96 -3.26 3.55 -1.32
CA PHE A 96 -2.24 2.59 -0.94
C PHE A 96 -1.73 2.98 0.43
N TYR A 97 -1.71 2.02 1.34
CA TYR A 97 -1.20 2.23 2.70
C TYR A 97 0.08 1.45 2.86
N VAL A 98 1.16 2.17 3.12
CA VAL A 98 2.46 1.55 3.36
C VAL A 98 2.73 1.63 4.86
N PHE A 99 2.69 0.49 5.52
CA PHE A 99 2.76 0.40 6.97
C PHE A 99 4.18 0.27 7.49
N SER A 100 4.39 0.82 8.68
CA SER A 100 5.60 0.48 9.42
C SER A 100 5.54 -1.01 9.80
N LYS A 101 6.70 -1.57 10.07
CA LYS A 101 6.78 -2.99 10.40
C LYS A 101 5.95 -3.34 11.62
N ASP A 102 5.89 -2.44 12.59
CA ASP A 102 5.12 -2.68 13.81
C ASP A 102 3.64 -2.32 13.65
N LEU A 103 3.24 -1.89 12.45
CA LEU A 103 1.86 -1.56 12.11
C LEU A 103 1.27 -0.41 12.92
N SER A 104 2.13 0.41 13.52
CA SER A 104 1.64 1.54 14.30
C SER A 104 1.37 2.77 13.46
N LYS A 105 1.94 2.84 12.27
CA LYS A 105 1.80 3.98 11.38
C LYS A 105 1.71 3.51 9.93
N ALA A 106 1.17 4.36 9.09
CA ALA A 106 1.13 4.07 7.66
C ALA A 106 1.21 5.37 6.87
N TRP A 107 1.85 5.32 5.71
CA TRP A 107 1.75 6.39 4.73
C TRP A 107 0.58 6.07 3.83
N ARG A 108 -0.33 7.01 3.65
CA ARG A 108 -1.42 6.85 2.70
C ARG A 108 -1.09 7.61 1.43
N ILE A 109 -1.13 6.89 0.32
CA ILE A 109 -0.79 7.40 -1.00
C ILE A 109 -2.00 7.22 -1.91
N LYS A 110 -2.36 8.28 -2.63
CA LYS A 110 -3.46 8.21 -3.56
C LYS A 110 -2.98 7.73 -4.92
N ASP A 111 -3.88 7.08 -5.65
CA ASP A 111 -3.54 6.62 -6.99
C ASP A 111 -3.08 7.76 -7.89
N THR A 112 -3.63 8.95 -7.70
CA THR A 112 -3.25 10.10 -8.52
C THR A 112 -1.81 10.54 -8.31
N GLN A 113 -1.18 10.09 -7.24
CA GLN A 113 0.22 10.42 -6.99
C GLN A 113 1.18 9.43 -7.66
N MET A 114 0.67 8.32 -8.17
CA MET A 114 1.50 7.30 -8.82
C MET A 114 1.48 7.53 -10.32
N THR A 115 2.20 8.56 -10.75
CA THR A 115 2.23 8.97 -12.14
C THR A 115 3.36 8.26 -12.89
N PRO A 116 3.24 8.13 -14.21
CA PRO A 116 4.26 7.39 -14.97
C PRO A 116 5.67 7.95 -14.84
N ASP A 117 5.81 9.25 -14.66
CA ASP A 117 7.15 9.84 -14.53
C ASP A 117 7.83 9.44 -13.22
N ARG A 118 7.15 8.82 -12.33
CA ARG A 118 7.73 8.36 -11.07
C ARG A 118 8.16 6.90 -11.07
N UNK A 119 8.01 6.00 -11.96
CA UNK A 119 8.27 4.97 -11.95
C UNK A 119 9.41 4.86 -12.24
N LYS A 120 10.35 4.40 -11.71
CA LYS A 120 11.78 4.24 -11.93
C LYS A 120 12.29 2.94 -11.37
N GLU A 121 13.35 2.44 -11.96
CA GLU A 121 13.99 1.29 -11.37
C GLU A 121 14.54 1.63 -9.99
N ALA A 122 14.58 0.62 -9.14
CA ALA A 122 15.17 0.74 -7.83
C ALA A 122 16.14 -0.41 -7.64
N LYS A 123 17.20 -0.16 -6.87
CA LYS A 123 18.17 -1.19 -6.55
C LYS A 123 18.17 -1.45 -5.06
N GLY A 124 18.41 -2.68 -4.70
CA GLY A 124 18.44 -3.06 -3.31
C GLY A 124 18.63 -4.55 -3.14
N ARG A 125 18.93 -4.94 -1.92
CA ARG A 125 19.24 -6.33 -1.65
C ARG A 125 18.12 -7.28 -2.05
N ASN A 126 16.89 -6.91 -1.78
CA ASN A 126 15.76 -7.79 -2.02
C ASN A 126 14.92 -7.34 -3.20
N ILE A 127 15.50 -6.59 -4.09
CA ILE A 127 14.80 -6.08 -5.25
C ILE A 127 15.32 -6.78 -6.49
N ARG A 128 14.40 -7.34 -7.27
CA ARG A 128 14.77 -7.99 -8.51
C ARG A 128 15.34 -6.97 -9.49
N ALA A 129 16.38 -7.38 -10.21
CA ALA A 129 16.99 -6.49 -11.20
C ALA A 129 15.94 -6.08 -12.23
N GLY A 130 15.88 -4.80 -12.53
CA GLY A 130 14.94 -4.27 -13.49
C GLY A 130 13.56 -3.97 -12.94
N GLU A 131 13.31 -4.31 -11.70
CA GLU A 131 12.02 -4.03 -11.11
C GLU A 131 11.85 -2.53 -10.88
N LYS A 132 10.68 -2.02 -11.23
CA LYS A 132 10.40 -0.61 -11.11
C LYS A 132 9.43 -0.32 -9.98
N PHE A 133 9.55 0.86 -9.42
CA PHE A 133 8.69 1.34 -8.36
C PHE A 133 8.28 2.76 -8.65
N PHE A 134 7.10 3.12 -8.19
CA PHE A 134 6.75 4.52 -8.13
C PHE A 134 7.47 5.10 -6.92
N HIS A 135 8.17 6.20 -7.12
CA HIS A 135 8.91 6.88 -6.05
C HIS A 135 8.14 8.12 -5.66
N ILE A 136 7.57 8.10 -4.47
CA ILE A 136 6.71 9.17 -3.99
C ILE A 136 7.44 9.89 -2.86
N PRO A 137 7.71 11.18 -2.99
CA PRO A 137 8.30 11.90 -1.86
C PRO A 137 7.40 11.75 -0.63
N TYR A 138 7.98 11.39 0.50
CA TYR A 138 7.15 11.13 1.66
C TYR A 138 6.39 12.39 2.10
N THR A 139 6.93 13.56 1.76
CA THR A 139 6.27 14.80 2.12
C THR A 139 4.96 15.01 1.37
N GLU A 140 4.73 14.24 0.31
CA GLU A 140 3.46 14.32 -0.42
C GLU A 140 2.45 13.29 0.06
N ALA A 141 2.85 12.39 0.93
CA ALA A 141 1.95 11.37 1.45
C ALA A 141 1.39 11.84 2.80
N GLU A 142 0.32 11.19 3.22
CA GLU A 142 -0.29 11.52 4.50
C GLU A 142 0.11 10.47 5.52
N LEU A 143 0.67 10.92 6.63
CA LEU A 143 1.02 10.00 7.71
C LEU A 143 -0.22 9.71 8.53
N VAL A 144 -0.53 8.43 8.66
CA VAL A 144 -1.70 7.98 9.40
C VAL A 144 -1.23 7.28 10.66
N GLU A 145 -1.72 7.74 11.80
CA GLU A 145 -1.43 7.09 13.08
C GLU A 145 -2.45 6.00 13.30
N ILE A 146 -1.96 4.77 13.41
CA ILE A 146 -2.83 3.62 13.56
C ILE A 146 -3.03 3.28 15.04
N LYS A 147 -1.95 3.36 15.81
CA LYS A 147 -1.99 3.03 17.25
C LYS A 147 -1.49 4.16 18.09
#